data_cea6868a1a6b05acbe20436996fa50b9
#
_entry.id   cea6868a1a6b05acbe20436996fa50b9
#
_cell.length_a   1.000
_cell.length_b   1.000
_cell.length_c   1.000
_cell.angle_alpha   90.00
_cell.angle_beta   90.00
_cell.angle_gamma   90.00
#
_symmetry.space_group_name_H-M   'P 1'
#
loop_
_entity.id
_entity.type
_entity.pdbx_description
1 polymer ?
#
loop_
_entity_poly.entity_id
_entity_poly.type
_entity_poly.pdbx_seq_one_letter_code
_entity_poly.pdbx_strand_id
1 'polypeptide(L)'
;HLTPRRERWLLFTLAGIQFTHILDFMIMMPLGPQFTALFGISNAQFGLLVSAYTLSAGFSGLMAATYIDRFGRKQLLLGMYSLFGLATLACALAPDYAWLMVARVAAGLFGGVLSALSQTIVADVIPFERRGRAMSVVMTSFSVSTVAGVPLGLFLAAHFNWHAPFVGIAALVGLLSLAAWQTLPRLDAHLHHPERVSVWRGIGQVVAEPN
;
A
#
# COMPACT_ATOMS: atom_id res chain seq x y z
N HIS A 1 -10.59 -19.59 13.32
CA HIS A 1 -11.61 -18.75 12.66
C HIS A 1 -11.81 -17.48 13.48
N LEU A 2 -11.77 -16.31 12.80
CA LEU A 2 -12.09 -15.04 13.44
C LEU A 2 -13.59 -14.93 13.69
N THR A 3 -13.96 -14.22 14.77
CA THR A 3 -15.37 -13.86 14.98
C THR A 3 -15.82 -12.89 13.87
N PRO A 4 -17.13 -12.87 13.48
CA PRO A 4 -17.63 -11.97 12.43
C PRO A 4 -17.32 -10.49 12.67
N ARG A 5 -17.25 -10.07 13.95
CA ARG A 5 -16.87 -8.71 14.30
C ARG A 5 -15.41 -8.42 14.03
N ARG A 6 -14.51 -9.34 14.39
CA ARG A 6 -13.06 -9.20 14.14
C ARG A 6 -12.74 -9.27 12.64
N GLU A 7 -13.43 -10.12 11.90
CA GLU A 7 -13.31 -10.20 10.44
C GLU A 7 -13.67 -8.87 9.77
N ARG A 8 -14.79 -8.24 10.17
CA ARG A 8 -15.18 -6.92 9.65
C ARG A 8 -14.13 -5.85 9.96
N TRP A 9 -13.63 -5.79 11.20
CA TRP A 9 -12.59 -4.83 11.56
C TRP A 9 -11.30 -5.04 10.76
N LEU A 10 -10.91 -6.29 10.54
CA LEU A 10 -9.77 -6.63 9.68
C LEU A 10 -9.96 -6.10 8.25
N LEU A 11 -11.11 -6.38 7.64
CA LEU A 11 -11.40 -5.94 6.27
C LEU A 11 -11.44 -4.42 6.15
N PHE A 12 -12.03 -3.71 7.11
CA PHE A 12 -12.01 -2.25 7.13
C PHE A 12 -10.60 -1.68 7.31
N THR A 13 -9.79 -2.31 8.13
CA THR A 13 -8.38 -1.90 8.30
C THR A 13 -7.59 -2.09 7.00
N LEU A 14 -7.73 -3.24 6.35
CA LEU A 14 -7.09 -3.50 5.06
C LEU A 14 -7.60 -2.55 3.96
N ALA A 15 -8.90 -2.26 3.93
CA ALA A 15 -9.47 -1.28 3.02
C ALA A 15 -8.92 0.14 3.27
N GLY A 16 -8.75 0.54 4.53
CA GLY A 16 -8.14 1.81 4.92
C GLY A 16 -6.67 1.90 4.49
N ILE A 17 -5.91 0.84 4.64
CA ILE A 17 -4.53 0.75 4.17
C ILE A 17 -4.47 0.88 2.64
N GLN A 18 -5.32 0.16 1.91
CA GLN A 18 -5.42 0.26 0.46
C GLN A 18 -5.84 1.67 0.03
N PHE A 19 -6.81 2.28 0.72
CA PHE A 19 -7.24 3.65 0.46
C PHE A 19 -6.08 4.63 0.50
N THR A 20 -5.28 4.60 1.55
CA THR A 20 -4.18 5.56 1.74
C THR A 20 -3.09 5.42 0.70
N HIS A 21 -2.66 4.19 0.38
CA HIS A 21 -1.59 4.02 -0.60
C HIS A 21 -2.06 4.24 -2.04
N ILE A 22 -3.31 3.95 -2.37
CA ILE A 22 -3.90 4.27 -3.67
C ILE A 22 -4.05 5.79 -3.81
N LEU A 23 -4.54 6.46 -2.76
CA LEU A 23 -4.66 7.92 -2.76
C LEU A 23 -3.31 8.61 -2.91
N ASP A 24 -2.28 8.17 -2.21
CA ASP A 24 -0.92 8.69 -2.32
C ASP A 24 -0.37 8.58 -3.75
N PHE A 25 -0.66 7.49 -4.43
CA PHE A 25 -0.31 7.33 -5.84
C PHE A 25 -1.12 8.27 -6.74
N MET A 26 -2.44 8.27 -6.59
CA MET A 26 -3.34 8.97 -7.52
C MET A 26 -3.29 10.49 -7.39
N ILE A 27 -3.02 11.02 -6.19
CA ILE A 27 -2.99 12.47 -5.96
C ILE A 27 -1.84 13.17 -6.70
N MET A 28 -0.80 12.44 -7.05
CA MET A 28 0.33 12.99 -7.81
C MET A 28 -0.08 13.51 -9.18
N MET A 29 -0.96 12.80 -9.89
CA MET A 29 -1.31 13.14 -11.27
C MET A 29 -1.96 14.53 -11.40
N PRO A 30 -3.04 14.86 -10.67
CA PRO A 30 -3.64 16.17 -10.75
C PRO A 30 -2.77 17.30 -10.17
N LEU A 31 -1.79 16.98 -9.33
CA LEU A 31 -0.80 17.96 -8.84
C LEU A 31 0.37 18.17 -9.79
N GLY A 32 0.45 17.43 -10.89
CA GLY A 32 1.54 17.51 -11.88
C GLY A 32 1.90 18.92 -12.32
N PRO A 33 0.96 19.79 -12.75
CA PRO A 33 1.26 21.17 -13.13
C PRO A 33 1.91 21.99 -12.00
N GLN A 34 1.52 21.75 -10.74
CA GLN A 34 2.14 22.43 -9.60
C GLN A 34 3.59 21.96 -9.38
N PHE A 35 3.85 20.65 -9.50
CA PHE A 35 5.20 20.10 -9.36
C PHE A 35 6.14 20.53 -10.48
N THR A 36 5.67 20.56 -11.73
CA THR A 36 6.47 21.02 -12.87
C THR A 36 6.86 22.48 -12.72
N ALA A 37 5.92 23.33 -12.26
CA ALA A 37 6.19 24.74 -12.00
C ALA A 37 7.11 24.95 -10.79
N LEU A 38 6.87 24.23 -9.69
CA LEU A 38 7.58 24.41 -8.42
C LEU A 38 9.05 23.97 -8.50
N PHE A 39 9.29 22.81 -9.09
CA PHE A 39 10.63 22.21 -9.19
C PHE A 39 11.35 22.56 -10.52
N GLY A 40 10.72 23.29 -11.42
CA GLY A 40 11.27 23.62 -12.73
C GLY A 40 11.58 22.39 -13.59
N ILE A 41 10.78 21.33 -13.45
CA ILE A 41 10.99 20.05 -14.13
C ILE A 41 10.13 19.93 -15.39
N SER A 42 10.61 19.12 -16.33
CA SER A 42 9.84 18.79 -17.53
C SER A 42 8.71 17.78 -17.24
N ASN A 43 7.74 17.71 -18.16
CA ASN A 43 6.69 16.69 -18.11
C ASN A 43 7.27 15.25 -18.13
N ALA A 44 8.38 15.03 -18.81
CA ALA A 44 9.08 13.75 -18.81
C ALA A 44 9.65 13.41 -17.43
N GLN A 45 10.27 14.38 -16.75
CA GLN A 45 10.76 14.21 -15.38
C GLN A 45 9.62 13.96 -14.38
N PHE A 46 8.48 14.63 -14.56
CA PHE A 46 7.28 14.35 -13.77
C PHE A 46 6.76 12.93 -14.04
N GLY A 47 6.72 12.51 -15.29
CA GLY A 47 6.37 11.13 -15.66
C GLY A 47 7.28 10.09 -15.00
N LEU A 48 8.59 10.39 -14.85
CA LEU A 48 9.53 9.54 -14.12
C LEU A 48 9.18 9.41 -12.64
N LEU A 49 8.72 10.49 -11.98
CA LEU A 49 8.24 10.44 -10.58
C LEU A 49 7.07 9.46 -10.40
N VAL A 50 6.11 9.53 -11.30
CA VAL A 50 4.94 8.63 -11.28
C VAL A 50 5.36 7.19 -11.58
N SER A 51 6.19 7.00 -12.60
CA SER A 51 6.70 5.68 -12.99
C SER A 51 7.58 5.05 -11.93
N ALA A 52 8.40 5.83 -11.24
CA ALA A 52 9.28 5.36 -10.16
C ALA A 52 8.49 4.70 -9.04
N TYR A 53 7.35 5.29 -8.64
CA TYR A 53 6.45 4.67 -7.66
C TYR A 53 5.91 3.33 -8.17
N THR A 54 5.38 3.31 -9.38
CA THR A 54 4.74 2.11 -9.96
C THR A 54 5.74 0.97 -10.14
N LEU A 55 6.93 1.28 -10.68
CA LEU A 55 7.98 0.28 -10.89
C LEU A 55 8.51 -0.28 -9.56
N SER A 56 8.76 0.58 -8.58
CA SER A 56 9.20 0.14 -7.26
C SER A 56 8.13 -0.67 -6.54
N ALA A 57 6.85 -0.32 -6.68
CA ALA A 57 5.73 -1.07 -6.11
C ALA A 57 5.59 -2.45 -6.78
N GLY A 58 5.69 -2.52 -8.10
CA GLY A 58 5.68 -3.78 -8.84
C GLY A 58 6.82 -4.70 -8.43
N PHE A 59 8.04 -4.17 -8.39
CA PHE A 59 9.23 -4.92 -7.97
C PHE A 59 9.11 -5.43 -6.53
N SER A 60 8.75 -4.56 -5.60
CA SER A 60 8.64 -4.94 -4.18
C SER A 60 7.49 -5.90 -3.92
N GLY A 61 6.38 -5.76 -4.62
CA GLY A 61 5.25 -6.69 -4.55
C GLY A 61 5.61 -8.10 -4.99
N LEU A 62 6.39 -8.23 -6.08
CA LEU A 62 6.93 -9.52 -6.53
C LEU A 62 7.93 -10.09 -5.52
N MET A 63 8.84 -9.27 -5.01
CA MET A 63 9.81 -9.70 -4.00
C MET A 63 9.15 -10.09 -2.69
N ALA A 64 8.04 -9.46 -2.33
CA ALA A 64 7.28 -9.79 -1.12
C ALA A 64 6.89 -11.28 -1.07
N ALA A 65 6.56 -11.89 -2.19
CA ALA A 65 6.23 -13.31 -2.29
C ALA A 65 7.36 -14.23 -1.79
N THR A 66 8.61 -13.77 -1.77
CA THR A 66 9.77 -14.58 -1.34
C THR A 66 10.00 -14.57 0.17
N TYR A 67 9.55 -13.54 0.88
CA TYR A 67 9.86 -13.36 2.30
C TYR A 67 8.65 -13.12 3.21
N ILE A 68 7.48 -12.78 2.65
CA ILE A 68 6.30 -12.39 3.42
C ILE A 68 5.85 -13.49 4.40
N ASP A 69 6.10 -14.77 4.06
CA ASP A 69 5.74 -15.93 4.88
C ASP A 69 6.69 -16.17 6.07
N ARG A 70 7.81 -15.44 6.13
CA ARG A 70 8.80 -15.58 7.20
C ARG A 70 8.46 -14.74 8.43
N PHE A 71 7.56 -13.80 8.30
CA PHE A 71 7.22 -12.82 9.33
C PHE A 71 5.76 -12.96 9.76
N GLY A 72 5.48 -12.60 11.02
CA GLY A 72 4.10 -12.45 11.49
C GLY A 72 3.37 -11.38 10.68
N ARG A 73 2.20 -11.72 10.12
CA ARG A 73 1.43 -10.83 9.22
C ARG A 73 1.15 -9.47 9.85
N LYS A 74 0.74 -9.45 11.13
CA LYS A 74 0.46 -8.20 11.84
C LYS A 74 1.69 -7.31 11.97
N GLN A 75 2.82 -7.87 12.38
CA GLN A 75 4.06 -7.13 12.59
C GLN A 75 4.58 -6.55 11.27
N LEU A 76 4.58 -7.38 10.22
CA LEU A 76 5.00 -6.95 8.89
C LEU A 76 4.08 -5.87 8.33
N LEU A 77 2.76 -6.02 8.48
CA LEU A 77 1.78 -5.03 8.03
C LEU A 77 2.00 -3.68 8.71
N LEU A 78 2.09 -3.66 10.04
CA LEU A 78 2.27 -2.43 10.81
C LEU A 78 3.63 -1.78 10.52
N GLY A 79 4.69 -2.57 10.42
CA GLY A 79 6.03 -2.07 10.07
C GLY A 79 6.07 -1.43 8.69
N MET A 80 5.58 -2.13 7.67
CA MET A 80 5.53 -1.62 6.30
C MET A 80 4.61 -0.41 6.16
N TYR A 81 3.47 -0.41 6.86
CA TYR A 81 2.54 0.70 6.82
C TYR A 81 3.09 1.95 7.51
N SER A 82 3.78 1.80 8.63
CA SER A 82 4.49 2.91 9.29
C SER A 82 5.61 3.49 8.41
N LEU A 83 6.38 2.63 7.76
CA LEU A 83 7.42 3.05 6.81
C LEU A 83 6.82 3.76 5.58
N PHE A 84 5.68 3.29 5.08
CA PHE A 84 4.94 3.97 4.03
C PHE A 84 4.50 5.38 4.46
N GLY A 85 3.97 5.53 5.67
CA GLY A 85 3.61 6.83 6.24
C GLY A 85 4.80 7.78 6.35
N LEU A 86 5.96 7.29 6.77
CA LEU A 86 7.20 8.08 6.81
C LEU A 86 7.67 8.48 5.41
N ALA A 87 7.57 7.58 4.42
CA ALA A 87 7.91 7.90 3.03
C ALA A 87 6.96 8.95 2.43
N THR A 88 5.67 8.87 2.73
CA THR A 88 4.67 9.87 2.32
C THR A 88 4.94 11.22 2.99
N LEU A 89 5.31 11.22 4.27
CA LEU A 89 5.72 12.44 4.97
C LEU A 89 7.01 13.02 4.36
N ALA A 90 7.95 12.18 3.97
CA ALA A 90 9.15 12.61 3.25
C ALA A 90 8.82 13.24 1.89
N CYS A 91 7.80 12.76 1.18
CA CYS A 91 7.27 13.42 -0.02
C CYS A 91 6.72 14.83 0.30
N ALA A 92 5.99 14.96 1.42
CA ALA A 92 5.46 16.25 1.86
C ALA A 92 6.57 17.28 2.19
N LEU A 93 7.72 16.82 2.67
CA LEU A 93 8.83 17.63 3.10
C LEU A 93 9.94 17.80 2.03
N ALA A 94 9.68 17.36 0.79
CA ALA A 94 10.69 17.35 -0.26
C ALA A 94 11.16 18.79 -0.62
N PRO A 95 12.45 19.10 -0.46
CA PRO A 95 13.01 20.39 -0.82
C PRO A 95 13.30 20.52 -2.32
N ASP A 96 13.52 19.40 -2.99
CA ASP A 96 13.91 19.32 -4.39
C ASP A 96 13.38 18.06 -5.08
N TYR A 97 13.58 18.00 -6.39
CA TYR A 97 13.16 16.86 -7.23
C TYR A 97 13.84 15.55 -6.86
N ALA A 98 15.14 15.57 -6.55
CA ALA A 98 15.89 14.35 -6.22
C ALA A 98 15.39 13.73 -4.92
N TRP A 99 15.12 14.55 -3.90
CA TRP A 99 14.52 14.11 -2.66
C TRP A 99 13.12 13.50 -2.90
N LEU A 100 12.30 14.20 -3.67
CA LEU A 100 10.96 13.72 -4.01
C LEU A 100 11.01 12.38 -4.75
N MET A 101 11.96 12.21 -5.67
CA MET A 101 12.19 10.95 -6.39
C MET A 101 12.50 9.80 -5.43
N VAL A 102 13.45 9.99 -4.50
CA VAL A 102 13.80 8.97 -3.52
C VAL A 102 12.61 8.64 -2.62
N ALA A 103 11.88 9.65 -2.15
CA ALA A 103 10.68 9.46 -1.34
C ALA A 103 9.57 8.70 -2.10
N ARG A 104 9.38 8.96 -3.39
CA ARG A 104 8.42 8.25 -4.26
C ARG A 104 8.80 6.78 -4.47
N VAL A 105 10.09 6.51 -4.70
CA VAL A 105 10.60 5.13 -4.78
C VAL A 105 10.35 4.39 -3.47
N ALA A 106 10.68 5.01 -2.32
CA ALA A 106 10.45 4.41 -1.00
C ALA A 106 8.96 4.14 -0.74
N ALA A 107 8.09 5.12 -1.03
CA ALA A 107 6.64 4.96 -0.88
C ALA A 107 6.10 3.83 -1.78
N GLY A 108 6.59 3.71 -3.01
CA GLY A 108 6.25 2.62 -3.92
C GLY A 108 6.70 1.27 -3.38
N LEU A 109 7.93 1.15 -2.89
CA LEU A 109 8.45 -0.10 -2.30
C LEU A 109 7.55 -0.58 -1.15
N PHE A 110 7.20 0.29 -0.22
CA PHE A 110 6.35 -0.08 0.90
C PHE A 110 4.90 -0.33 0.46
N GLY A 111 4.36 0.48 -0.45
CA GLY A 111 3.02 0.32 -1.01
C GLY A 111 2.82 -1.00 -1.75
N GLY A 112 3.81 -1.45 -2.51
CA GLY A 112 3.79 -2.74 -3.20
C GLY A 112 3.72 -3.92 -2.24
N VAL A 113 4.53 -3.89 -1.18
CA VAL A 113 4.48 -4.92 -0.11
C VAL A 113 3.12 -4.91 0.59
N LEU A 114 2.58 -3.72 0.92
CA LEU A 114 1.28 -3.59 1.57
C LEU A 114 0.15 -4.17 0.73
N SER A 115 0.18 -3.96 -0.58
CA SER A 115 -0.80 -4.53 -1.50
C SER A 115 -0.75 -6.05 -1.53
N ALA A 116 0.45 -6.63 -1.68
CA ALA A 116 0.65 -8.07 -1.64
C ALA A 116 0.24 -8.67 -0.28
N LEU A 117 0.65 -8.04 0.81
CA LEU A 117 0.35 -8.49 2.17
C LEU A 117 -1.14 -8.45 2.49
N SER A 118 -1.86 -7.42 2.03
CA SER A 118 -3.31 -7.33 2.21
C SER A 118 -4.04 -8.49 1.54
N GLN A 119 -3.65 -8.84 0.31
CA GLN A 119 -4.21 -9.97 -0.41
C GLN A 119 -3.89 -11.30 0.29
N THR A 120 -2.65 -11.47 0.73
CA THR A 120 -2.23 -12.66 1.47
C THR A 120 -2.99 -12.83 2.78
N ILE A 121 -3.19 -11.76 3.56
CA ILE A 121 -3.96 -11.81 4.81
C ILE A 121 -5.40 -12.23 4.54
N VAL A 122 -6.04 -11.70 3.50
CA VAL A 122 -7.40 -12.12 3.12
C VAL A 122 -7.41 -13.61 2.76
N ALA A 123 -6.44 -14.09 2.00
CA ALA A 123 -6.33 -15.49 1.62
C ALA A 123 -6.09 -16.42 2.82
N ASP A 124 -5.30 -15.98 3.81
CA ASP A 124 -4.99 -16.79 5.01
C ASP A 124 -6.16 -16.88 6.00
N VAL A 125 -6.94 -15.80 6.10
CA VAL A 125 -7.93 -15.64 7.20
C VAL A 125 -9.34 -15.93 6.76
N ILE A 126 -9.67 -15.65 5.48
CA ILE A 126 -11.03 -15.76 4.97
C ILE A 126 -11.22 -17.10 4.25
N PRO A 127 -12.27 -17.89 4.58
CA PRO A 127 -12.62 -19.10 3.85
C PRO A 127 -12.80 -18.86 2.35
N PHE A 128 -12.42 -19.84 1.55
CA PHE A 128 -12.38 -19.72 0.09
C PHE A 128 -13.70 -19.21 -0.51
N GLU A 129 -14.83 -19.70 -0.01
CA GLU A 129 -16.19 -19.36 -0.48
C GLU A 129 -16.54 -17.88 -0.30
N ARG A 130 -15.87 -17.18 0.63
CA ARG A 130 -16.13 -15.77 0.97
C ARG A 130 -15.00 -14.82 0.56
N ARG A 131 -13.89 -15.33 0.02
CA ARG A 131 -12.72 -14.50 -0.38
C ARG A 131 -13.08 -13.46 -1.42
N GLY A 132 -13.88 -13.82 -2.42
CA GLY A 132 -14.32 -12.87 -3.45
C GLY A 132 -15.03 -11.65 -2.85
N ARG A 133 -15.94 -11.88 -1.89
CA ARG A 133 -16.65 -10.80 -1.20
C ARG A 133 -15.69 -9.97 -0.34
N ALA A 134 -14.77 -10.60 0.36
CA ALA A 134 -13.77 -9.90 1.18
C ALA A 134 -12.84 -9.04 0.32
N MET A 135 -12.37 -9.57 -0.81
CA MET A 135 -11.57 -8.83 -1.77
C MET A 135 -12.35 -7.64 -2.37
N SER A 136 -13.63 -7.79 -2.66
CA SER A 136 -14.47 -6.69 -3.14
C SER A 136 -14.54 -5.54 -2.13
N VAL A 137 -14.65 -5.84 -0.83
CA VAL A 137 -14.62 -4.81 0.22
C VAL A 137 -13.29 -4.07 0.22
N VAL A 138 -12.18 -4.79 0.14
CA VAL A 138 -10.84 -4.18 0.09
C VAL A 138 -10.67 -3.36 -1.19
N MET A 139 -11.11 -3.87 -2.33
CA MET A 139 -11.00 -3.18 -3.63
C MET A 139 -11.93 -1.96 -3.76
N THR A 140 -13.01 -1.87 -2.99
CA THR A 140 -13.88 -0.68 -2.92
C THR A 140 -13.09 0.57 -2.51
N SER A 141 -12.01 0.40 -1.77
CA SER A 141 -11.10 1.50 -1.39
C SER A 141 -10.53 2.24 -2.61
N PHE A 142 -10.33 1.57 -3.74
CA PHE A 142 -9.91 2.20 -4.99
C PHE A 142 -10.95 3.23 -5.47
N SER A 143 -12.22 2.83 -5.52
CA SER A 143 -13.31 3.72 -5.92
C SER A 143 -13.48 4.89 -4.94
N VAL A 144 -13.39 4.62 -3.64
CA VAL A 144 -13.47 5.67 -2.62
C VAL A 144 -12.29 6.63 -2.72
N SER A 145 -11.07 6.14 -2.96
CA SER A 145 -9.89 6.99 -3.18
C SER A 145 -10.08 7.90 -4.38
N THR A 146 -10.61 7.37 -5.49
CA THR A 146 -10.80 8.13 -6.71
C THR A 146 -11.91 9.17 -6.59
N VAL A 147 -13.07 8.77 -6.05
CA VAL A 147 -14.30 9.61 -6.05
C VAL A 147 -14.29 10.63 -4.91
N ALA A 148 -13.78 10.27 -3.75
CA ALA A 148 -13.75 11.13 -2.57
C ALA A 148 -12.34 11.59 -2.18
N GLY A 149 -11.37 10.69 -2.23
CA GLY A 149 -10.00 10.96 -1.77
C GLY A 149 -9.28 11.99 -2.65
N VAL A 150 -9.28 11.82 -3.96
CA VAL A 150 -8.60 12.75 -4.88
C VAL A 150 -9.20 14.15 -4.82
N PRO A 151 -10.54 14.35 -4.91
CA PRO A 151 -11.12 15.69 -4.75
C PRO A 151 -10.81 16.34 -3.41
N LEU A 152 -10.84 15.58 -2.31
CA LEU A 152 -10.46 16.09 -0.99
C LEU A 152 -8.99 16.49 -0.93
N GLY A 153 -8.11 15.71 -1.51
CA GLY A 153 -6.68 16.04 -1.59
C GLY A 153 -6.42 17.29 -2.41
N LEU A 154 -7.11 17.46 -3.55
CA LEU A 154 -7.04 18.67 -4.35
C LEU A 154 -7.60 19.90 -3.62
N PHE A 155 -8.69 19.72 -2.88
CA PHE A 155 -9.23 20.77 -2.03
C PHE A 155 -8.20 21.24 -0.98
N LEU A 156 -7.52 20.30 -0.31
CA LEU A 156 -6.45 20.61 0.63
C LEU A 156 -5.27 21.34 -0.05
N ALA A 157 -4.86 20.87 -1.23
CA ALA A 157 -3.78 21.50 -1.99
C ALA A 157 -4.13 22.92 -2.44
N ALA A 158 -5.38 23.17 -2.83
CA ALA A 158 -5.85 24.47 -3.28
C ALA A 158 -6.00 25.49 -2.15
N HIS A 159 -6.44 25.04 -0.95
CA HIS A 159 -6.71 25.94 0.18
C HIS A 159 -5.50 26.18 1.09
N PHE A 160 -4.57 25.22 1.11
CA PHE A 160 -3.36 25.34 1.94
C PHE A 160 -2.11 25.40 1.05
N ASN A 161 -1.64 24.23 0.60
CA ASN A 161 -0.50 24.07 -0.30
C ASN A 161 -0.39 22.60 -0.76
N TRP A 162 0.52 22.34 -1.69
CA TRP A 162 0.75 20.98 -2.21
C TRP A 162 1.27 19.97 -1.17
N HIS A 163 1.82 20.42 -0.04
CA HIS A 163 2.25 19.55 1.06
C HIS A 163 1.04 18.96 1.81
N ALA A 164 -0.05 19.71 1.91
CA ALA A 164 -1.20 19.40 2.76
C ALA A 164 -1.82 18.01 2.47
N PRO A 165 -2.07 17.57 1.23
CA PRO A 165 -2.60 16.24 0.98
C PRO A 165 -1.65 15.12 1.46
N PHE A 166 -0.35 15.27 1.29
CA PHE A 166 0.63 14.26 1.74
C PHE A 166 0.73 14.21 3.27
N VAL A 167 0.72 15.35 3.93
CA VAL A 167 0.64 15.41 5.40
C VAL A 167 -0.66 14.78 5.90
N GLY A 168 -1.77 15.06 5.24
CA GLY A 168 -3.08 14.47 5.56
C GLY A 168 -3.07 12.94 5.42
N ILE A 169 -2.50 12.41 4.35
CA ILE A 169 -2.33 10.96 4.14
C ILE A 169 -1.43 10.38 5.23
N ALA A 170 -0.28 10.99 5.51
CA ALA A 170 0.63 10.53 6.55
C ALA A 170 -0.02 10.52 7.94
N ALA A 171 -0.81 11.53 8.28
CA ALA A 171 -1.59 11.57 9.52
C ALA A 171 -2.62 10.44 9.59
N LEU A 172 -3.34 10.19 8.50
CA LEU A 172 -4.31 9.09 8.40
C LEU A 172 -3.62 7.73 8.53
N VAL A 173 -2.45 7.55 7.92
CA VAL A 173 -1.62 6.35 8.09
C VAL A 173 -1.26 6.14 9.56
N GLY A 174 -0.85 7.18 10.26
CA GLY A 174 -0.56 7.12 11.70
C GLY A 174 -1.77 6.69 12.53
N LEU A 175 -2.93 7.28 12.29
CA LEU A 175 -4.20 6.92 12.98
C LEU A 175 -4.62 5.48 12.68
N LEU A 176 -4.58 5.06 11.43
CA LEU A 176 -4.94 3.70 11.04
C LEU A 176 -3.92 2.67 11.54
N SER A 177 -2.63 3.01 11.61
CA SER A 177 -1.60 2.15 12.20
C SER A 177 -1.87 1.92 13.69
N LEU A 178 -2.23 2.97 14.43
CA LEU A 178 -2.58 2.87 15.84
C LEU A 178 -3.85 2.03 16.03
N ALA A 179 -4.88 2.27 15.24
CA ALA A 179 -6.11 1.48 15.26
C ALA A 179 -5.84 0.01 14.93
N ALA A 180 -5.03 -0.26 13.91
CA ALA A 180 -4.65 -1.62 13.51
C ALA A 180 -3.85 -2.32 14.62
N TRP A 181 -2.93 -1.63 15.26
CA TRP A 181 -2.16 -2.18 16.37
C TRP A 181 -3.05 -2.64 17.53
N GLN A 182 -4.09 -1.87 17.86
CA GLN A 182 -5.03 -2.18 18.94
C GLN A 182 -6.06 -3.25 18.55
N THR A 183 -6.55 -3.24 17.31
CA THR A 183 -7.71 -4.05 16.89
C THR A 183 -7.36 -5.37 16.23
N LEU A 184 -6.21 -5.44 15.52
CA LEU A 184 -5.84 -6.65 14.81
C LEU A 184 -5.33 -7.72 15.78
N PRO A 185 -5.83 -8.97 15.65
CA PRO A 185 -5.28 -10.11 16.39
C PRO A 185 -3.87 -10.45 15.87
N ARG A 186 -3.16 -11.30 16.60
CA ARG A 186 -1.94 -11.93 16.09
C ARG A 186 -2.32 -12.83 14.91
N LEU A 187 -1.66 -12.62 13.78
CA LEU A 187 -1.90 -13.34 12.53
C LEU A 187 -0.67 -14.22 12.22
N ASP A 188 -0.32 -15.10 13.17
CA ASP A 188 0.92 -15.89 13.15
C ASP A 188 0.65 -17.38 12.87
N ALA A 189 -0.61 -17.77 12.61
CA ALA A 189 -1.02 -19.16 12.44
C ALA A 189 -0.23 -19.90 11.32
N HIS A 190 0.13 -19.18 10.24
CA HIS A 190 0.91 -19.72 9.13
C HIS A 190 2.36 -20.10 9.54
N LEU A 191 2.92 -19.50 10.60
CA LEU A 191 4.28 -19.79 11.06
C LEU A 191 4.39 -21.17 11.72
N HIS A 192 3.27 -21.76 12.17
CA HIS A 192 3.21 -23.04 12.84
C HIS A 192 2.95 -24.22 11.89
N HIS A 193 2.74 -23.98 10.60
CA HIS A 193 2.60 -25.03 9.59
C HIS A 193 3.87 -25.16 8.76
N PRO A 194 4.56 -26.34 8.80
CA PRO A 194 5.90 -26.51 8.20
C PRO A 194 5.91 -26.74 6.69
N GLU A 195 4.80 -26.59 5.98
CA GLU A 195 4.79 -26.74 4.53
C GLU A 195 5.38 -25.51 3.82
N ARG A 196 6.71 -25.40 3.90
CA ARG A 196 7.48 -24.45 3.09
C ARG A 196 7.67 -25.02 1.69
N VAL A 197 6.71 -24.86 0.82
CA VAL A 197 6.96 -25.05 -0.60
C VAL A 197 7.81 -23.86 -1.06
N SER A 198 9.07 -24.13 -1.40
CA SER A 198 9.93 -23.10 -1.98
C SER A 198 9.27 -22.56 -3.24
N VAL A 199 9.10 -21.22 -3.31
CA VAL A 199 8.51 -20.53 -4.49
C VAL A 199 9.21 -20.99 -5.77
N TRP A 200 10.51 -21.20 -5.73
CA TRP A 200 11.30 -21.68 -6.86
C TRP A 200 10.94 -23.12 -7.28
N ARG A 201 10.57 -23.99 -6.34
CA ARG A 201 10.06 -25.34 -6.65
C ARG A 201 8.66 -25.28 -7.27
N GLY A 202 7.80 -24.38 -6.77
CA GLY A 202 6.46 -24.17 -7.33
C GLY A 202 6.52 -23.65 -8.78
N ILE A 203 7.38 -22.69 -9.06
CA ILE A 203 7.62 -22.19 -10.43
C ILE A 203 8.19 -23.30 -11.32
N GLY A 204 9.15 -24.07 -10.82
CA GLY A 204 9.73 -25.21 -11.56
C GLY A 204 8.69 -26.28 -11.90
N GLN A 205 7.74 -26.56 -11.00
CA GLN A 205 6.66 -27.52 -11.26
C GLN A 205 5.68 -27.02 -12.33
N VAL A 206 5.26 -25.73 -12.25
CA VAL A 206 4.35 -25.13 -13.24
C VAL A 206 4.98 -25.06 -14.63
N VAL A 207 6.30 -24.80 -14.72
CA VAL A 207 7.02 -24.76 -16.00
C VAL A 207 7.30 -26.16 -16.55
N ALA A 208 7.37 -27.17 -15.68
CA ALA A 208 7.68 -28.56 -16.05
C ALA A 208 6.42 -29.40 -16.38
N GLU A 209 5.21 -28.92 -16.11
CA GLU A 209 3.96 -29.58 -16.53
C GLU A 209 3.62 -29.16 -17.99
N PRO A 210 3.84 -30.03 -19.00
CA PRO A 210 3.32 -29.79 -20.33
C PRO A 210 1.80 -30.03 -20.33
N ASN A 211 1.04 -29.07 -20.86
CA ASN A 211 -0.39 -29.25 -21.16
C ASN A 211 -0.63 -30.49 -22.02
#